data_abc88cf1e22a52b28c1d1bde332d6c38
#
_entry.id   abc88cf1e22a52b28c1d1bde332d6c38
#
_cell.length_a   1.000
_cell.length_b   1.000
_cell.length_c   1.000
_cell.angle_alpha   90.00
_cell.angle_beta   90.00
_cell.angle_gamma   90.00
#
_symmetry.space_group_name_H-M   'P 1'
#
loop_
_entity.id
_entity.type
_entity.pdbx_description
1 polymer ?
#
loop_
_entity_poly.entity_id
_entity_poly.type
_entity_poly.pdbx_seq_one_letter_code
_entity_poly.pdbx_strand_id
1 'polypeptide(L)'
;MAPASANSLITTSPISGSTLTTAPTSVTLTTQVALLPDANELTVTDPSGNRVDDGTIMVDAASISVGLSALTETGIYRVTYMLYSEGDVPLEGSFTFNYSAPSVISPSTPTPTPTQAQTPASSSWGTNVFIIFILIIAFFMLIGLSLYARKLFRDR
;
A
#
# COMPACT_ATOMS: atom_id res chain seq x y z
N MET A 1 28.84 50.12 -14.59
CA MET A 1 28.72 48.68 -14.77
C MET A 1 27.63 48.22 -13.86
N ALA A 2 26.52 47.70 -14.39
CA ALA A 2 25.52 47.03 -13.56
C ALA A 2 26.17 45.72 -13.04
N PRO A 3 25.97 45.34 -11.77
CA PRO A 3 26.38 44.05 -11.33
C PRO A 3 25.67 42.97 -12.16
N ALA A 4 26.47 42.03 -12.73
CA ALA A 4 25.84 40.84 -13.31
C ALA A 4 25.02 40.17 -12.19
N SER A 5 23.73 40.07 -12.37
CA SER A 5 22.89 39.31 -11.45
C SER A 5 23.25 37.85 -11.65
N ALA A 6 23.93 37.28 -10.65
CA ALA A 6 24.22 35.84 -10.66
C ALA A 6 22.90 35.05 -10.80
N ASN A 7 22.90 34.01 -11.61
CA ASN A 7 21.74 33.14 -11.77
C ASN A 7 21.32 32.58 -10.41
N SER A 8 20.04 32.38 -10.22
CA SER A 8 19.47 31.88 -8.97
C SER A 8 18.35 30.89 -9.23
N LEU A 9 18.17 29.97 -8.30
CA LEU A 9 17.07 29.03 -8.31
C LEU A 9 15.78 29.74 -7.87
N ILE A 10 14.74 29.71 -8.70
CA ILE A 10 13.43 30.32 -8.41
C ILE A 10 12.52 29.31 -7.70
N THR A 11 12.42 28.11 -8.25
CA THR A 11 11.51 27.07 -7.74
C THR A 11 12.03 25.68 -8.03
N THR A 12 11.57 24.74 -7.22
CA THR A 12 11.86 23.30 -7.37
C THR A 12 10.55 22.50 -7.34
N SER A 13 10.50 21.42 -8.07
CA SER A 13 9.46 20.41 -7.96
C SER A 13 10.14 19.03 -7.87
N PRO A 14 10.04 18.34 -6.74
CA PRO A 14 9.36 18.69 -5.50
C PRO A 14 9.89 19.97 -4.84
N ILE A 15 9.01 20.65 -4.08
CA ILE A 15 9.39 21.85 -3.33
C ILE A 15 10.46 21.48 -2.29
N SER A 16 11.53 22.27 -2.22
CA SER A 16 12.60 22.07 -1.23
C SER A 16 12.05 21.96 0.20
N GLY A 17 12.43 20.92 0.92
CA GLY A 17 12.00 20.64 2.28
C GLY A 17 10.57 20.05 2.40
N SER A 18 9.85 19.85 1.31
CA SER A 18 8.49 19.30 1.35
C SER A 18 8.47 17.80 1.71
N THR A 19 7.33 17.37 2.26
CA THR A 19 7.03 15.95 2.46
C THR A 19 5.96 15.50 1.48
N LEU A 20 6.23 14.45 0.74
CA LEU A 20 5.38 13.87 -0.28
C LEU A 20 4.83 12.52 0.19
N THR A 21 3.56 12.29 -0.05
CA THR A 21 2.90 10.99 0.16
C THR A 21 2.76 10.18 -1.11
N THR A 22 3.01 10.81 -2.25
CA THR A 22 3.03 10.17 -3.57
C THR A 22 4.45 10.30 -4.14
N ALA A 23 5.00 9.21 -4.65
CA ALA A 23 6.32 9.22 -5.27
C ALA A 23 6.32 10.14 -6.51
N PRO A 24 7.22 11.14 -6.57
CA PRO A 24 7.41 11.93 -7.78
C PRO A 24 8.07 11.08 -8.86
N THR A 25 7.73 11.33 -10.11
CA THR A 25 8.33 10.67 -11.29
C THR A 25 9.48 11.45 -11.89
N SER A 26 9.66 12.70 -11.49
CA SER A 26 10.73 13.57 -11.95
C SER A 26 11.06 14.65 -10.93
N VAL A 27 12.24 15.23 -11.06
CA VAL A 27 12.65 16.46 -10.37
C VAL A 27 12.82 17.55 -11.40
N THR A 28 12.27 18.73 -11.13
CA THR A 28 12.37 19.91 -12.01
C THR A 28 12.89 21.11 -11.21
N LEU A 29 13.85 21.83 -11.76
CA LEU A 29 14.35 23.07 -11.20
C LEU A 29 14.11 24.18 -12.21
N THR A 30 13.71 25.36 -11.75
CA THR A 30 13.55 26.55 -12.57
C THR A 30 14.47 27.65 -12.07
N THR A 31 15.27 28.20 -12.94
CA THR A 31 16.25 29.25 -12.67
C THR A 31 15.78 30.61 -13.21
N GLN A 32 16.43 31.68 -12.81
CA GLN A 32 16.11 33.03 -13.26
C GLN A 32 16.58 33.29 -14.71
N VAL A 33 17.67 32.65 -15.12
CA VAL A 33 18.30 32.81 -16.42
C VAL A 33 18.25 31.49 -17.18
N ALA A 34 18.15 31.55 -18.52
CA ALA A 34 18.18 30.36 -19.37
C ALA A 34 19.47 29.55 -19.18
N LEU A 35 19.32 28.24 -19.15
CA LEU A 35 20.42 27.28 -18.98
C LEU A 35 21.01 26.88 -20.32
N LEU A 36 22.29 26.51 -20.32
CA LEU A 36 22.95 25.89 -21.47
C LEU A 36 22.39 24.46 -21.65
N PRO A 37 22.16 24.01 -22.90
CA PRO A 37 21.49 22.72 -23.10
C PRO A 37 22.32 21.50 -22.65
N ASP A 38 23.66 21.54 -22.76
CA ASP A 38 24.48 20.32 -22.71
C ASP A 38 25.50 20.25 -21.56
N ALA A 39 25.49 21.21 -20.64
CA ALA A 39 26.56 21.30 -19.62
C ALA A 39 26.07 21.05 -18.18
N ASN A 40 24.77 20.82 -17.98
CA ASN A 40 24.19 20.76 -16.64
C ASN A 40 24.32 19.39 -16.01
N GLU A 41 24.45 19.38 -14.71
CA GLU A 41 24.41 18.16 -13.89
C GLU A 41 23.27 18.24 -12.87
N LEU A 42 22.50 17.18 -12.79
CA LEU A 42 21.38 17.04 -11.87
C LEU A 42 21.32 15.59 -11.39
N THR A 43 21.52 15.38 -10.11
CA THR A 43 21.59 14.04 -9.51
C THR A 43 20.64 13.94 -8.34
N VAL A 44 19.94 12.82 -8.20
CA VAL A 44 19.05 12.54 -7.07
C VAL A 44 19.51 11.26 -6.36
N THR A 45 19.67 11.35 -5.05
CA THR A 45 20.04 10.21 -4.22
C THR A 45 18.96 9.89 -3.19
N ASP A 46 18.80 8.60 -2.92
CA ASP A 46 17.91 8.08 -1.88
C ASP A 46 18.47 8.27 -0.46
N PRO A 47 17.73 7.92 0.59
CA PRO A 47 18.22 7.99 1.97
C PRO A 47 19.45 7.13 2.25
N SER A 48 19.67 6.08 1.47
CA SER A 48 20.83 5.17 1.55
C SER A 48 22.03 5.68 0.76
N GLY A 49 21.88 6.78 0.00
CA GLY A 49 22.94 7.39 -0.82
C GLY A 49 23.06 6.83 -2.23
N ASN A 50 22.16 5.97 -2.66
CA ASN A 50 22.16 5.44 -4.02
C ASN A 50 21.53 6.45 -4.98
N ARG A 51 22.01 6.49 -6.22
CA ARG A 51 21.46 7.31 -7.28
C ARG A 51 20.14 6.72 -7.77
N VAL A 52 19.09 7.55 -7.83
CA VAL A 52 17.73 7.14 -8.21
C VAL A 52 17.17 7.89 -9.43
N ASP A 53 17.91 8.87 -9.96
CA ASP A 53 17.57 9.46 -11.25
C ASP A 53 17.91 8.52 -12.41
N ASP A 54 17.21 8.66 -13.52
CA ASP A 54 17.43 7.85 -14.73
C ASP A 54 18.57 8.39 -15.63
N GLY A 55 19.18 9.51 -15.22
CA GLY A 55 20.25 10.18 -15.96
C GLY A 55 19.78 10.95 -17.20
N THR A 56 18.49 10.97 -17.52
CA THR A 56 17.93 11.67 -18.66
C THR A 56 17.64 13.12 -18.28
N ILE A 57 18.57 14.03 -18.58
CA ILE A 57 18.39 15.45 -18.32
C ILE A 57 17.73 16.11 -19.51
N MET A 58 16.63 16.84 -19.25
CA MET A 58 15.94 17.68 -20.23
C MET A 58 16.04 19.14 -19.81
N VAL A 59 16.53 19.97 -20.70
CA VAL A 59 16.63 21.43 -20.50
C VAL A 59 15.64 22.13 -21.43
N ASP A 60 14.81 22.99 -20.87
CA ASP A 60 13.87 23.84 -21.60
C ASP A 60 13.99 25.28 -21.07
N ALA A 61 14.71 26.11 -21.83
CA ALA A 61 15.03 27.49 -21.47
C ALA A 61 15.62 27.60 -20.03
N ALA A 62 14.88 28.13 -19.11
CA ALA A 62 15.29 28.30 -17.71
C ALA A 62 14.90 27.13 -16.80
N SER A 63 14.38 26.05 -17.34
CA SER A 63 13.95 24.86 -16.57
C SER A 63 14.82 23.66 -16.94
N ILE A 64 15.14 22.85 -15.92
CA ILE A 64 15.85 21.59 -16.08
C ILE A 64 15.08 20.50 -15.33
N SER A 65 14.96 19.33 -15.91
CA SER A 65 14.32 18.18 -15.28
C SER A 65 15.09 16.89 -15.49
N VAL A 66 14.97 15.97 -14.54
CA VAL A 66 15.47 14.59 -14.61
C VAL A 66 14.38 13.63 -14.20
N GLY A 67 14.25 12.51 -14.89
CA GLY A 67 13.36 11.43 -14.54
C GLY A 67 13.85 10.70 -13.29
N LEU A 68 12.89 10.14 -12.54
CA LEU A 68 13.19 9.31 -11.37
C LEU A 68 12.77 7.86 -11.61
N SER A 69 13.59 6.95 -11.19
CA SER A 69 13.20 5.55 -11.00
C SER A 69 12.16 5.43 -9.90
N ALA A 70 11.46 4.29 -9.83
CA ALA A 70 10.49 4.08 -8.77
C ALA A 70 11.14 4.22 -7.39
N LEU A 71 10.62 5.13 -6.56
CA LEU A 71 11.11 5.32 -5.20
C LEU A 71 10.61 4.18 -4.31
N THR A 72 11.51 3.38 -3.78
CA THR A 72 11.20 2.21 -2.94
C THR A 72 11.38 2.47 -1.46
N GLU A 73 12.22 3.42 -1.09
CA GLU A 73 12.54 3.76 0.29
C GLU A 73 11.79 5.03 0.72
N THR A 74 11.30 5.02 1.96
CA THR A 74 10.80 6.24 2.61
C THR A 74 11.93 6.97 3.30
N GLY A 75 11.89 8.30 3.29
CA GLY A 75 12.91 9.11 3.94
C GLY A 75 13.33 10.32 3.11
N ILE A 76 14.49 10.85 3.43
CA ILE A 76 15.00 12.11 2.86
C ILE A 76 15.79 11.82 1.60
N TYR A 77 15.29 12.31 0.48
CA TYR A 77 15.97 12.30 -0.81
C TYR A 77 16.74 13.62 -0.97
N ARG A 78 17.94 13.52 -1.54
CA ARG A 78 18.80 14.68 -1.80
C ARG A 78 18.94 14.91 -3.30
N VAL A 79 18.72 16.15 -3.71
CA VAL A 79 18.95 16.62 -5.07
C VAL A 79 20.20 17.50 -5.06
N THR A 80 21.16 17.19 -5.89
CA THR A 80 22.40 17.99 -6.09
C THR A 80 22.43 18.47 -7.53
N TYR A 81 22.77 19.70 -7.75
CA TYR A 81 22.80 20.30 -9.07
C TYR A 81 24.00 21.20 -9.30
N MET A 82 24.47 21.25 -10.55
CA MET A 82 25.43 22.19 -11.07
C MET A 82 24.92 22.66 -12.44
N LEU A 83 24.47 23.91 -12.51
CA LEU A 83 23.74 24.47 -13.64
C LEU A 83 24.55 25.60 -14.27
N TYR A 84 24.60 25.62 -15.58
CA TYR A 84 25.37 26.57 -16.36
C TYR A 84 24.43 27.45 -17.19
N SER A 85 24.70 28.77 -17.17
CA SER A 85 24.05 29.78 -17.97
C SER A 85 25.06 30.56 -18.78
N GLU A 86 24.66 31.18 -19.88
CA GLU A 86 25.58 31.94 -20.72
C GLU A 86 26.11 33.16 -19.98
N GLY A 87 27.46 33.24 -19.90
CA GLY A 87 28.15 34.42 -19.34
C GLY A 87 28.10 34.55 -17.80
N ASP A 88 27.59 33.52 -17.10
CA ASP A 88 27.47 33.52 -15.65
C ASP A 88 28.34 32.43 -15.00
N VAL A 89 28.54 32.53 -13.68
CA VAL A 89 29.19 31.49 -12.90
C VAL A 89 28.24 30.32 -12.72
N PRO A 90 28.76 29.06 -12.62
CA PRO A 90 27.88 27.92 -12.39
C PRO A 90 27.06 28.08 -11.10
N LEU A 91 25.77 27.78 -11.18
CA LEU A 91 24.89 27.72 -10.03
C LEU A 91 24.94 26.32 -9.41
N GLU A 92 25.62 26.21 -8.29
CA GLU A 92 25.78 24.96 -7.55
C GLU A 92 24.92 24.95 -6.30
N GLY A 93 24.37 23.80 -5.96
CA GLY A 93 23.60 23.65 -4.73
C GLY A 93 22.99 22.26 -4.53
N SER A 94 22.30 22.17 -3.42
CA SER A 94 21.51 20.97 -3.14
C SER A 94 20.27 21.33 -2.32
N PHE A 95 19.24 20.53 -2.46
CA PHE A 95 18.06 20.57 -1.62
C PHE A 95 17.57 19.15 -1.32
N THR A 96 16.63 19.03 -0.42
CA THR A 96 16.06 17.76 -0.03
C THR A 96 14.55 17.79 -0.09
N PHE A 97 13.93 16.64 -0.29
CA PHE A 97 12.51 16.41 -0.05
C PHE A 97 12.35 15.10 0.71
N ASN A 98 11.29 14.97 1.47
CA ASN A 98 10.97 13.75 2.20
C ASN A 98 9.89 12.97 1.46
N TYR A 99 10.12 11.69 1.19
CA TYR A 99 9.10 10.78 0.69
C TYR A 99 8.61 9.89 1.82
N SER A 100 7.32 10.01 2.13
CA SER A 100 6.63 9.19 3.12
C SER A 100 5.55 8.41 2.39
N ALA A 101 5.83 7.16 2.03
CA ALA A 101 4.80 6.32 1.43
C ALA A 101 3.56 6.30 2.32
N PRO A 102 2.33 6.33 1.76
CA PRO A 102 1.14 6.21 2.55
C PRO A 102 1.23 4.92 3.35
N SER A 103 1.13 5.04 4.68
CA SER A 103 0.96 3.86 5.52
C SER A 103 -0.27 3.15 5.03
N VAL A 104 -0.09 1.99 4.39
CA VAL A 104 -1.20 1.08 4.18
C VAL A 104 -1.64 0.73 5.60
N ILE A 105 -2.71 1.37 6.07
CA ILE A 105 -3.39 0.90 7.26
C ILE A 105 -3.85 -0.50 6.83
N SER A 106 -3.06 -1.51 7.16
CA SER A 106 -3.53 -2.89 7.09
C SER A 106 -4.88 -2.85 7.80
N PRO A 107 -5.99 -3.21 7.14
CA PRO A 107 -7.27 -3.23 7.82
C PRO A 107 -6.99 -4.00 9.12
N SER A 108 -7.17 -3.31 10.26
CA SER A 108 -6.99 -3.95 11.56
C SER A 108 -7.78 -5.24 11.45
N THR A 109 -7.09 -6.36 11.46
CA THR A 109 -7.73 -7.68 11.59
C THR A 109 -8.73 -7.45 12.70
N PRO A 110 -10.06 -7.55 12.44
CA PRO A 110 -11.03 -7.30 13.47
C PRO A 110 -10.55 -8.16 14.65
N THR A 111 -10.18 -7.49 15.75
CA THR A 111 -9.91 -8.18 17.02
C THR A 111 -11.09 -9.13 17.13
N PRO A 112 -10.90 -10.45 17.17
CA PRO A 112 -12.03 -11.34 17.30
C PRO A 112 -12.79 -10.82 18.50
N THR A 113 -13.92 -10.16 18.23
CA THR A 113 -14.92 -9.90 19.26
C THR A 113 -15.01 -11.20 20.00
N PRO A 114 -14.80 -11.25 21.34
CA PRO A 114 -14.93 -12.51 22.05
C PRO A 114 -16.27 -13.06 21.61
N THR A 115 -16.21 -13.99 20.67
CA THR A 115 -17.36 -14.78 20.27
C THR A 115 -17.83 -15.33 21.59
N GLN A 116 -18.94 -14.80 22.11
CA GLN A 116 -19.66 -15.48 23.16
C GLN A 116 -19.62 -16.93 22.71
N ALA A 117 -18.97 -17.76 23.51
CA ALA A 117 -18.86 -19.16 23.23
C ALA A 117 -20.27 -19.60 22.81
N GLN A 118 -20.45 -19.76 21.51
CA GLN A 118 -21.59 -20.50 21.04
C GLN A 118 -21.39 -21.83 21.72
N THR A 119 -22.19 -22.07 22.72
CA THR A 119 -22.38 -23.37 23.32
C THR A 119 -22.36 -24.34 22.14
N PRO A 120 -21.41 -25.30 22.07
CA PRO A 120 -21.34 -26.18 20.93
C PRO A 120 -22.75 -26.69 20.74
N ALA A 121 -23.30 -26.45 19.54
CA ALA A 121 -24.58 -27.01 19.17
C ALA A 121 -24.44 -28.50 19.53
N SER A 122 -25.14 -28.92 20.58
CA SER A 122 -25.12 -30.29 21.08
C SER A 122 -25.37 -31.13 19.84
N SER A 123 -24.36 -31.93 19.49
CA SER A 123 -24.42 -32.74 18.28
C SER A 123 -25.77 -33.44 18.29
N SER A 124 -26.58 -33.22 17.24
CA SER A 124 -27.91 -33.80 17.06
C SER A 124 -27.91 -35.33 17.03
N TRP A 125 -26.73 -35.94 17.24
CA TRP A 125 -26.55 -37.39 17.28
C TRP A 125 -27.27 -38.01 18.49
N GLY A 126 -27.21 -37.40 19.67
CA GLY A 126 -27.92 -37.91 20.86
C GLY A 126 -29.46 -37.83 20.65
N THR A 127 -29.97 -36.74 20.05
CA THR A 127 -31.37 -36.56 19.76
C THR A 127 -31.87 -37.54 18.69
N ASN A 128 -31.04 -37.77 17.64
CA ASN A 128 -31.38 -38.72 16.58
C ASN A 128 -31.38 -40.15 17.09
N VAL A 129 -30.43 -40.55 17.93
CA VAL A 129 -30.41 -41.89 18.55
C VAL A 129 -31.63 -42.11 19.47
N PHE A 130 -32.02 -41.09 20.22
CA PHE A 130 -33.21 -41.17 21.07
C PHE A 130 -34.51 -41.34 20.27
N ILE A 131 -34.68 -40.60 19.17
CA ILE A 131 -35.80 -40.73 18.26
C ILE A 131 -35.85 -42.12 17.63
N ILE A 132 -34.72 -42.63 17.15
CA ILE A 132 -34.61 -43.98 16.56
C ILE A 132 -35.03 -45.06 17.61
N PHE A 133 -34.59 -44.89 18.86
CA PHE A 133 -34.90 -45.83 19.93
C PHE A 133 -36.41 -45.84 20.23
N ILE A 134 -37.07 -44.71 20.30
CA ILE A 134 -38.53 -44.61 20.48
C ILE A 134 -39.27 -45.26 19.33
N LEU A 135 -38.82 -45.05 18.09
CA LEU A 135 -39.47 -45.66 16.92
C LEU A 135 -39.34 -47.17 16.91
N ILE A 136 -38.19 -47.72 17.34
CA ILE A 136 -38.01 -49.16 17.48
C ILE A 136 -38.95 -49.75 18.54
N ILE A 137 -39.10 -49.11 19.70
CA ILE A 137 -40.03 -49.55 20.77
C ILE A 137 -41.48 -49.53 20.24
N ALA A 138 -41.87 -48.44 19.57
CA ALA A 138 -43.21 -48.36 18.99
C ALA A 138 -43.49 -49.45 17.96
N PHE A 139 -42.49 -49.78 17.13
CA PHE A 139 -42.58 -50.84 16.14
C PHE A 139 -42.77 -52.24 16.80
N PHE A 140 -41.99 -52.53 17.81
CA PHE A 140 -42.16 -53.79 18.56
C PHE A 140 -43.48 -53.88 19.29
N MET A 141 -43.98 -52.76 19.82
CA MET A 141 -45.30 -52.72 20.47
C MET A 141 -46.43 -52.99 19.46
N LEU A 142 -46.35 -52.43 18.26
CA LEU A 142 -47.31 -52.70 17.18
C LEU A 142 -47.28 -54.18 16.75
N ILE A 143 -46.11 -54.79 16.62
CA ILE A 143 -45.98 -56.21 16.31
C ILE A 143 -46.59 -57.06 17.42
N GLY A 144 -46.27 -56.77 18.70
CA GLY A 144 -46.84 -57.44 19.84
C GLY A 144 -48.33 -57.35 19.88
N LEU A 145 -48.92 -56.19 19.64
CA LEU A 145 -50.36 -55.94 19.57
C LEU A 145 -51.00 -56.72 18.42
N SER A 146 -50.36 -56.75 17.26
CA SER A 146 -50.82 -57.51 16.09
C SER A 146 -50.85 -59.04 16.34
N LEU A 147 -49.79 -59.53 16.94
CA LEU A 147 -49.70 -60.95 17.31
C LEU A 147 -50.73 -61.33 18.40
N TYR A 148 -50.90 -60.45 19.36
CA TYR A 148 -51.91 -60.62 20.44
C TYR A 148 -53.32 -60.61 19.85
N ALA A 149 -53.67 -59.68 18.98
CA ALA A 149 -54.95 -59.63 18.29
C ALA A 149 -55.18 -60.90 17.47
N ARG A 150 -54.16 -61.37 16.75
CA ARG A 150 -54.22 -62.56 15.92
C ARG A 150 -54.45 -63.84 16.78
N LYS A 151 -53.85 -63.89 17.98
CA LYS A 151 -54.08 -64.99 18.92
C LYS A 151 -55.53 -64.94 19.45
N LEU A 152 -56.05 -63.76 19.80
CA LEU A 152 -57.38 -63.60 20.31
C LEU A 152 -58.44 -63.97 19.29
N PHE A 153 -58.22 -63.71 18.01
CA PHE A 153 -59.17 -64.05 16.92
C PHE A 153 -59.01 -65.51 16.44
N ARG A 154 -57.94 -66.20 16.82
CA ARG A 154 -57.72 -67.63 16.43
C ARG A 154 -58.35 -68.59 17.43
N ASP A 155 -58.62 -68.12 18.66
CA ASP A 155 -59.21 -68.95 19.74
C ASP A 155 -60.75 -68.79 19.88
N ARG A 156 -61.39 -68.19 18.84
CA ARG A 156 -62.86 -68.12 18.70
C ARG A 156 -63.39 -69.10 17.64
#